data_1c7d1d0255b6f8138de9b81c37ae177a
#
_entry.id   1c7d1d0255b6f8138de9b81c37ae177a
#
_cell.length_a   1.000
_cell.length_b   1.000
_cell.length_c   1.000
_cell.angle_alpha   90.00
_cell.angle_beta   90.00
_cell.angle_gamma   90.00
#
_symmetry.space_group_name_H-M   'P 1'
#
loop_
_entity.id
_entity.type
_entity.pdbx_description
1 polymer ?
#
loop_
_entity_poly.entity_id
_entity_poly.type
_entity_poly.pdbx_seq_one_letter_code
_entity_poly.pdbx_strand_id
1 'polypeptide(L)'
;MRHDAERMYFVNSMLDRIALLLVVIGSINWGLVGIFKFDLVAWLFGGQGSLVSRIIYTVVGLAGLWCISLLFRRGRLLMDGD
;
A
#
# COMPACT_ATOMS: atom_id res chain seq x y z
N MET A 1 3.63 28.54 -9.69
CA MET A 1 2.95 27.43 -10.36
C MET A 1 3.84 26.23 -10.60
N ARG A 2 5.01 26.47 -11.21
CA ARG A 2 5.94 25.37 -11.51
C ARG A 2 6.42 24.64 -10.26
N HIS A 3 6.71 25.40 -9.19
CA HIS A 3 7.15 24.82 -7.92
C HIS A 3 6.08 23.97 -7.27
N ASP A 4 4.83 24.39 -7.38
CA ASP A 4 3.71 23.64 -6.80
C ASP A 4 3.50 22.31 -7.53
N ALA A 5 3.63 22.30 -8.85
CA ALA A 5 3.52 21.10 -9.65
C ALA A 5 4.65 20.12 -9.32
N GLU A 6 5.87 20.62 -9.17
CA GLU A 6 7.02 19.78 -8.80
C GLU A 6 6.86 19.20 -7.41
N ARG A 7 6.35 19.96 -6.45
CA ARG A 7 6.09 19.48 -5.10
C ARG A 7 5.03 18.39 -5.10
N MET A 8 3.96 18.59 -5.84
CA MET A 8 2.90 17.59 -5.94
C MET A 8 3.41 16.32 -6.58
N TYR A 9 4.24 16.43 -7.58
CA TYR A 9 4.83 15.27 -8.25
C TYR A 9 5.70 14.48 -7.29
N PHE A 10 6.53 15.16 -6.51
CA PHE A 10 7.40 14.52 -5.53
C PHE A 10 6.60 13.82 -4.43
N VAL A 11 5.60 14.51 -3.87
CA VAL A 11 4.75 13.96 -2.81
C VAL A 11 4.00 12.73 -3.31
N ASN A 12 3.41 12.80 -4.51
CA ASN A 12 2.70 11.66 -5.09
C ASN A 12 3.63 10.49 -5.33
N SER A 13 4.85 10.74 -5.79
CA SER A 13 5.84 9.68 -6.00
C SER A 13 6.23 9.01 -4.69
N MET A 14 6.43 9.79 -3.62
CA MET A 14 6.72 9.25 -2.29
C MET A 14 5.56 8.42 -1.77
N LEU A 15 4.34 8.94 -1.86
CA LEU A 15 3.15 8.23 -1.41
C LEU A 15 2.96 6.93 -2.19
N ASP A 16 3.21 6.96 -3.48
CA ASP A 16 3.12 5.78 -4.33
C ASP A 16 4.10 4.70 -3.87
N ARG A 17 5.33 5.07 -3.59
CA ARG A 17 6.35 4.14 -3.11
C ARG A 17 6.01 3.57 -1.75
N ILE A 18 5.57 4.42 -0.83
CA ILE A 18 5.18 3.99 0.51
C ILE A 18 3.99 3.03 0.43
N ALA A 19 2.99 3.37 -0.38
CA ALA A 19 1.81 2.54 -0.54
C ALA A 19 2.18 1.17 -1.14
N LEU A 20 3.03 1.15 -2.15
CA LEU A 20 3.49 -0.10 -2.76
C LEU A 20 4.26 -0.96 -1.77
N LEU A 21 5.12 -0.33 -0.97
CA LEU A 21 5.88 -1.04 0.06
C LEU A 21 4.96 -1.69 1.07
N LEU A 22 3.96 -0.95 1.54
CA LEU A 22 2.98 -1.47 2.49
C LEU A 22 2.15 -2.61 1.90
N VAL A 23 1.78 -2.50 0.64
CA VAL A 23 1.04 -3.55 -0.07
C VAL A 23 1.90 -4.81 -0.20
N VAL A 24 3.18 -4.66 -0.51
CA VAL A 24 4.11 -5.79 -0.60
C VAL A 24 4.21 -6.51 0.75
N ILE A 25 4.38 -5.75 1.82
CA ILE A 25 4.44 -6.32 3.18
C ILE A 25 3.14 -7.05 3.51
N GLY A 26 2.00 -6.42 3.25
CA GLY A 26 0.70 -7.02 3.48
C GLY A 26 0.46 -8.27 2.64
N SER A 27 0.89 -8.26 1.39
CA SER A 27 0.74 -9.41 0.50
C SER A 27 1.57 -10.59 0.97
N ILE A 28 2.80 -10.35 1.43
CA ILE A 28 3.65 -11.39 1.99
C ILE A 28 3.00 -11.97 3.24
N ASN A 29 2.48 -11.11 4.12
CA ASN A 29 1.79 -11.55 5.33
C ASN A 29 0.60 -12.45 5.00
N TRP A 30 -0.23 -12.05 4.05
CA TRP A 30 -1.39 -12.84 3.65
C TRP A 30 -0.99 -14.12 2.91
N GLY A 31 0.11 -14.09 2.16
CA GLY A 31 0.69 -15.30 1.58
C GLY A 31 1.07 -16.31 2.64
N LEU A 32 1.69 -15.84 3.71
CA LEU A 32 2.03 -16.69 4.85
C LEU A 32 0.78 -17.24 5.55
N VAL A 33 -0.25 -16.43 5.68
CA VAL A 33 -1.52 -16.88 6.24
C VAL A 33 -2.14 -17.99 5.39
N GLY A 34 -2.13 -17.81 4.07
CA GLY A 34 -2.72 -18.78 3.15
C GLY A 34 -1.98 -20.11 3.10
N ILE A 35 -0.65 -20.07 3.15
CA ILE A 35 0.16 -21.29 3.03
C ILE A 35 0.38 -21.96 4.39
N PHE A 36 0.73 -21.18 5.41
CA PHE A 36 1.16 -21.70 6.72
C PHE A 36 0.18 -21.39 7.84
N LYS A 37 -0.92 -20.72 7.58
CA LYS A 37 -1.86 -20.23 8.59
C LYS A 37 -1.14 -19.38 9.64
N PHE A 38 -0.15 -18.61 9.21
CA PHE A 38 0.69 -17.81 10.08
C PHE A 38 0.59 -16.34 9.71
N ASP A 39 0.10 -15.52 10.66
CA ASP A 39 0.01 -14.07 10.49
C ASP A 39 1.23 -13.43 11.17
N LEU A 40 2.18 -13.00 10.34
CA LEU A 40 3.44 -12.42 10.82
C LEU A 40 3.19 -11.14 11.63
N VAL A 41 2.29 -10.28 11.16
CA VAL A 41 1.95 -9.04 11.87
C VAL A 41 1.37 -9.34 13.24
N ALA A 42 0.42 -10.26 13.29
CA ALA A 42 -0.19 -10.67 14.55
C ALA A 42 0.83 -11.28 15.50
N TRP A 43 1.71 -12.11 14.97
CA TRP A 43 2.74 -12.76 15.77
C TRP A 43 3.70 -11.74 16.40
N LEU A 44 4.10 -10.73 15.62
CA LEU A 44 5.02 -9.70 16.10
C LEU A 44 4.38 -8.76 17.12
N PHE A 45 3.09 -8.50 17.00
CA PHE A 45 2.41 -7.43 17.75
C PHE A 45 1.32 -7.92 18.70
N GLY A 46 1.31 -9.21 19.01
CA GLY A 46 0.48 -9.73 20.08
C GLY A 46 -0.92 -10.19 19.68
N GLY A 47 -1.13 -10.49 18.40
CA GLY A 47 -2.41 -11.04 17.92
C GLY A 47 -3.15 -10.10 16.98
N GLN A 48 -4.09 -10.66 16.23
CA GLN A 48 -4.87 -9.90 15.24
C GLN A 48 -5.74 -8.82 15.90
N GLY A 49 -6.16 -9.05 17.13
CA GLY A 49 -7.00 -8.11 17.86
C GLY A 49 -6.23 -7.00 18.55
N SER A 50 -4.90 -7.04 18.57
CA SER A 50 -4.13 -5.99 19.23
C SER A 50 -4.29 -4.66 18.51
N LEU A 51 -4.19 -3.57 19.27
CA LEU A 51 -4.32 -2.22 18.70
C LEU A 51 -3.31 -1.98 17.60
N VAL A 52 -2.05 -2.39 17.82
CA VAL A 52 -0.98 -2.19 16.85
C VAL A 52 -1.24 -2.96 15.57
N SER A 53 -1.65 -4.23 15.67
CA SER A 53 -1.99 -5.05 14.50
C SER A 53 -3.14 -4.43 13.70
N ARG A 54 -4.15 -3.94 14.39
CA ARG A 54 -5.31 -3.31 13.74
C ARG A 54 -4.93 -2.03 13.02
N ILE A 55 -4.03 -1.24 13.59
CA ILE A 55 -3.52 -0.04 12.94
C ILE A 55 -2.75 -0.42 11.67
N ILE A 56 -1.89 -1.43 11.76
CA ILE A 56 -1.11 -1.89 10.60
C ILE A 56 -2.03 -2.40 9.50
N TYR A 57 -3.01 -3.23 9.85
CA TYR A 57 -3.97 -3.74 8.86
C TYR A 57 -4.74 -2.60 8.18
N THR A 58 -5.15 -1.59 8.94
CA THR A 58 -5.86 -0.43 8.40
C THR A 58 -4.99 0.33 7.43
N VAL A 59 -3.75 0.61 7.81
CA VAL A 59 -2.80 1.34 6.98
C VAL A 59 -2.53 0.57 5.68
N VAL A 60 -2.32 -0.74 5.79
CA VAL A 60 -2.09 -1.59 4.62
C VAL A 60 -3.32 -1.60 3.70
N GLY A 61 -4.53 -1.65 4.29
CA GLY A 61 -5.77 -1.57 3.52
C GLY A 61 -5.90 -0.26 2.76
N LEU A 62 -5.59 0.85 3.42
CA LEU A 62 -5.61 2.16 2.78
C LEU A 62 -4.57 2.25 1.65
N ALA A 63 -3.39 1.66 1.87
CA ALA A 63 -2.36 1.59 0.84
C ALA A 63 -2.86 0.81 -0.38
N GLY A 64 -3.61 -0.26 -0.15
CA GLY A 64 -4.22 -1.03 -1.23
C GLY A 64 -5.18 -0.20 -2.06
N LEU A 65 -6.02 0.60 -1.40
CA LEU A 65 -6.94 1.50 -2.10
C LEU A 65 -6.17 2.54 -2.92
N TRP A 66 -5.09 3.05 -2.37
CA TRP A 66 -4.22 3.99 -3.10
C TRP A 66 -3.65 3.32 -4.35
N CYS A 67 -3.22 2.07 -4.24
CA CYS A 67 -2.65 1.33 -5.38
C CYS A 67 -3.69 1.05 -6.47
N ILE A 68 -4.95 0.88 -6.12
CA ILE A 68 -6.03 0.79 -7.11
C ILE A 68 -6.09 2.08 -7.92
N SER A 69 -5.99 3.22 -7.25
CA SER A 69 -5.93 4.52 -7.92
C SER A 69 -4.75 4.61 -8.89
N LEU A 70 -3.59 4.05 -8.52
CA LEU A 70 -2.42 4.00 -9.39
C LEU A 70 -2.68 3.19 -10.66
N LEU A 71 -3.37 2.06 -10.53
CA LEU A 71 -3.73 1.24 -11.68
C LEU A 71 -4.55 2.01 -12.70
N PHE A 72 -5.53 2.75 -12.23
CA PHE A 72 -6.37 3.56 -13.12
C PHE A 72 -5.58 4.69 -13.78
N ARG A 73 -4.70 5.34 -13.05
CA ARG A 73 -3.85 6.40 -13.61
C ARG A 73 -2.91 5.87 -14.67
N ARG A 74 -2.29 4.72 -14.43
CA ARG A 74 -1.40 4.08 -15.41
C ARG A 74 -2.15 3.62 -16.64
N GLY A 75 -3.32 3.03 -16.45
CA GLY A 75 -4.18 2.63 -17.56
C GLY A 75 -4.54 3.82 -18.44
N ARG A 76 -4.86 4.95 -17.82
CA ARG A 76 -5.19 6.18 -18.51
C ARG A 76 -4.00 6.69 -19.33
N LEU A 77 -2.80 6.69 -18.73
CA LEU A 77 -1.58 7.13 -19.42
C LEU A 77 -1.27 6.25 -20.61
N LEU A 78 -1.44 4.95 -20.49
CA LEU A 78 -1.21 4.03 -21.60
C LEU A 78 -2.21 4.22 -22.73
N MET A 79 -3.44 4.55 -22.40
CA MET A 79 -4.47 4.81 -23.41
C MET A 79 -4.30 6.16 -24.09
N ASP A 80 -3.87 7.16 -23.34
CA ASP A 80 -3.69 8.53 -23.83
C ASP A 80 -2.34 8.76 -24.51
N GLY A 81 -1.40 7.85 -24.30
CA GLY A 81 -0.03 7.98 -24.80
C GLY A 81 0.13 7.76 -26.30
N ASP A 82 -0.90 7.31 -26.97
CA ASP A 82 -0.89 7.11 -28.42
C ASP A 82 -1.34 8.37 -29.15
#